data_d84994d3a5723a2d4ece7846781df93b
#
_entry.id   d84994d3a5723a2d4ece7846781df93b
#
_cell.length_a   1.000
_cell.length_b   1.000
_cell.length_c   1.000
_cell.angle_alpha   90.00
_cell.angle_beta   90.00
_cell.angle_gamma   90.00
#
_symmetry.space_group_name_H-M   'P 1'
#
loop_
_entity.id
_entity.type
_entity.pdbx_description
1 polymer ?
#
loop_
_entity_poly.entity_id
_entity_poly.type
_entity_poly.pdbx_seq_one_letter_code
_entity_poly.pdbx_strand_id
1 'polypeptide(L)'
;MWEYFSVDELKCKGTDECQMDTEFMKKLEALRREFNQPMIITSGYRHESYNQVIGGSKNSPHLYGKAVDVLVSGKTAYRLMKLAIQHGFTGIGVSQRGSHDSRFLHIDTMDSSNIHPRPWIWSYK
;
A
#
# COMPACT_ATOMS: atom_id res chain seq x y z
N MET A 1 16.85 -9.09 0.31
CA MET A 1 15.69 -10.00 0.34
C MET A 1 14.82 -9.67 1.54
N TRP A 2 13.52 -9.67 1.36
CA TRP A 2 12.60 -9.33 2.44
C TRP A 2 12.22 -10.56 3.24
N GLU A 3 11.97 -10.38 4.53
CA GLU A 3 11.62 -11.47 5.42
C GLU A 3 10.17 -11.95 5.23
N TYR A 4 9.25 -11.02 5.04
CA TYR A 4 7.80 -11.31 5.04
C TYR A 4 7.14 -11.23 3.67
N PHE A 5 7.82 -10.66 2.68
CA PHE A 5 7.21 -10.41 1.37
C PHE A 5 8.06 -10.97 0.25
N SER A 6 7.41 -11.41 -0.83
CA SER A 6 8.08 -11.90 -2.02
C SER A 6 7.96 -10.88 -3.16
N VAL A 7 8.86 -10.99 -4.13
CA VAL A 7 8.78 -10.19 -5.35
C VAL A 7 7.45 -10.45 -6.06
N ASP A 8 7.01 -11.70 -6.07
CA ASP A 8 5.75 -12.08 -6.76
C ASP A 8 4.53 -11.32 -6.25
N GLU A 9 4.44 -11.10 -4.93
CA GLU A 9 3.28 -10.38 -4.40
C GLU A 9 3.40 -8.87 -4.53
N LEU A 10 4.61 -8.33 -4.72
CA LEU A 10 4.85 -6.89 -4.81
C LEU A 10 5.06 -6.37 -6.22
N LYS A 11 5.30 -7.25 -7.19
CA LYS A 11 5.59 -6.85 -8.57
C LYS A 11 4.37 -6.26 -9.27
N CYS A 12 4.63 -5.49 -10.31
CA CYS A 12 3.59 -4.97 -11.19
C CYS A 12 2.90 -6.12 -11.92
N LYS A 13 1.58 -6.19 -11.82
CA LYS A 13 0.81 -7.28 -12.39
C LYS A 13 0.77 -7.25 -13.92
N GLY A 14 0.97 -6.09 -14.51
CA GLY A 14 0.94 -5.93 -15.96
C GLY A 14 2.28 -6.13 -16.65
N THR A 15 3.40 -5.90 -15.95
CA THR A 15 4.73 -5.92 -16.56
C THR A 15 5.70 -6.89 -15.87
N ASP A 16 5.32 -7.43 -14.72
CA ASP A 16 6.17 -8.26 -13.86
C ASP A 16 7.40 -7.53 -13.27
N GLU A 17 7.52 -6.23 -13.51
CA GLU A 17 8.58 -5.42 -12.89
C GLU A 17 8.30 -5.18 -11.42
N CYS A 18 9.36 -5.06 -10.61
CA CYS A 18 9.23 -4.79 -9.20
C CYS A 18 10.32 -3.81 -8.78
N GLN A 19 9.91 -2.57 -8.46
CA GLN A 19 10.82 -1.52 -8.02
C GLN A 19 10.28 -0.90 -6.74
N MET A 20 10.42 -1.63 -5.64
CA MET A 20 10.00 -1.14 -4.34
C MET A 20 11.09 -0.28 -3.73
N ASP A 21 10.67 0.85 -3.14
CA ASP A 21 11.56 1.76 -2.43
C ASP A 21 12.13 1.07 -1.18
N THR A 22 13.43 1.19 -0.97
CA THR A 22 14.12 0.50 0.13
C THR A 22 13.61 0.96 1.50
N GLU A 23 13.46 2.27 1.69
CA GLU A 23 13.00 2.81 2.98
C GLU A 23 11.55 2.43 3.25
N PHE A 24 10.72 2.42 2.22
CA PHE A 24 9.35 1.93 2.33
C PHE A 24 9.34 0.48 2.81
N MET A 25 10.14 -0.37 2.19
CA MET A 25 10.18 -1.79 2.54
C MET A 25 10.65 -2.02 3.97
N LYS A 26 11.60 -1.22 4.46
CA LYS A 26 12.02 -1.32 5.87
C LYS A 26 10.85 -1.04 6.81
N LYS A 27 10.06 -0.02 6.51
CA LYS A 27 8.87 0.31 7.33
C LYS A 27 7.80 -0.76 7.21
N LEU A 28 7.58 -1.29 6.00
CA LEU A 28 6.58 -2.33 5.77
C LEU A 28 6.92 -3.62 6.52
N GLU A 29 8.20 -4.02 6.49
CA GLU A 29 8.66 -5.20 7.23
C GLU A 29 8.49 -5.02 8.73
N ALA A 30 8.84 -3.85 9.26
CA ALA A 30 8.67 -3.55 10.68
C ALA A 30 7.19 -3.55 11.07
N LEU A 31 6.34 -2.97 10.23
CA LEU A 31 4.89 -2.97 10.44
C LEU A 31 4.35 -4.40 10.45
N ARG A 32 4.75 -5.22 9.47
CA ARG A 32 4.32 -6.62 9.38
C ARG A 32 4.69 -7.39 10.64
N ARG A 33 5.89 -7.17 11.16
CA ARG A 33 6.37 -7.85 12.36
C ARG A 33 5.48 -7.51 13.57
N GLU A 34 5.18 -6.24 13.77
CA GLU A 34 4.32 -5.83 14.89
C GLU A 34 2.87 -6.26 14.69
N PHE A 35 2.38 -6.19 13.46
CA PHE A 35 1.02 -6.63 13.12
C PHE A 35 0.83 -8.12 13.42
N ASN A 36 1.89 -8.90 13.24
CA ASN A 36 2.01 -10.31 13.64
C ASN A 36 0.93 -11.21 13.03
N GLN A 37 0.54 -10.93 11.80
CA GLN A 37 -0.36 -11.80 11.03
C GLN A 37 -0.15 -11.50 9.54
N PRO A 38 -0.56 -12.41 8.66
CA PRO A 38 -0.34 -12.20 7.21
C PRO A 38 -0.98 -10.91 6.72
N MET A 39 -0.30 -10.25 5.80
CA MET A 39 -0.81 -9.10 5.06
C MET A 39 -0.95 -9.53 3.60
N ILE A 40 -2.18 -9.60 3.12
CA ILE A 40 -2.46 -9.98 1.74
C ILE A 40 -2.34 -8.74 0.87
N ILE A 41 -1.31 -8.68 0.04
CA ILE A 41 -1.04 -7.53 -0.82
C ILE A 41 -1.82 -7.72 -2.13
N THR A 42 -2.71 -6.80 -2.42
CA THR A 42 -3.48 -6.84 -3.68
C THR A 42 -2.87 -5.93 -4.75
N SER A 43 -2.06 -4.96 -4.36
CA SER A 43 -1.33 -4.09 -5.30
C SER A 43 -0.07 -3.57 -4.63
N GLY A 44 1.07 -3.78 -5.28
CA GLY A 44 2.36 -3.24 -4.84
C GLY A 44 2.87 -2.23 -5.86
N TYR A 45 4.03 -2.52 -6.47
CA TYR A 45 4.58 -1.65 -7.50
C TYR A 45 3.69 -1.65 -8.75
N ARG A 46 3.56 -0.48 -9.38
CA ARG A 46 2.91 -0.33 -10.69
C ARG A 46 3.83 0.40 -11.64
N HIS A 47 4.04 -0.20 -12.80
CA HIS A 47 4.67 0.50 -13.91
C HIS A 47 3.65 1.49 -14.51
N GLU A 48 4.13 2.59 -15.05
CA GLU A 48 3.26 3.65 -15.58
C GLU A 48 2.26 3.12 -16.62
N SER A 49 2.71 2.25 -17.52
CA SER A 49 1.84 1.70 -18.56
C SER A 49 0.68 0.91 -17.99
N TYR A 50 0.93 0.07 -16.99
CA TYR A 50 -0.11 -0.71 -16.33
C TYR A 50 -1.06 0.20 -15.55
N ASN A 51 -0.51 1.21 -14.88
CA ASN A 51 -1.31 2.15 -14.11
C ASN A 51 -2.33 2.88 -15.01
N GLN A 52 -1.94 3.24 -16.23
CA GLN A 52 -2.84 3.83 -17.20
C GLN A 52 -3.96 2.87 -17.60
N VAL A 53 -3.62 1.60 -17.86
CA VAL A 53 -4.58 0.59 -18.31
C VAL A 53 -5.67 0.38 -17.26
N ILE A 54 -5.31 0.33 -15.98
CA ILE A 54 -6.29 0.07 -14.91
C ILE A 54 -6.99 1.34 -14.42
N GLY A 55 -6.67 2.50 -15.01
CA GLY A 55 -7.30 3.76 -14.61
C GLY A 55 -6.81 4.30 -13.27
N GLY A 56 -5.59 3.96 -12.88
CA GLY A 56 -5.00 4.48 -11.64
C GLY A 56 -4.69 5.97 -11.75
N SER A 57 -4.53 6.61 -10.58
CA SER A 57 -4.16 8.01 -10.51
C SER A 57 -2.84 8.26 -11.23
N LYS A 58 -2.75 9.35 -11.98
CA LYS A 58 -1.54 9.70 -12.75
C LYS A 58 -0.30 9.79 -11.88
N ASN A 59 -0.47 10.21 -10.63
CA ASN A 59 0.64 10.38 -9.69
C ASN A 59 0.56 9.38 -8.53
N SER A 60 0.04 8.19 -8.81
CA SER A 60 -0.15 7.17 -7.76
C SER A 60 1.16 6.85 -7.03
N PRO A 61 1.14 6.78 -5.69
CA PRO A 61 2.31 6.33 -4.92
C PRO A 61 2.83 4.95 -5.31
N HIS A 62 1.99 4.09 -5.88
CA HIS A 62 2.41 2.77 -6.37
C HIS A 62 3.47 2.87 -7.47
N LEU A 63 3.47 3.96 -8.24
CA LEU A 63 4.47 4.19 -9.30
C LEU A 63 5.88 4.36 -8.74
N TYR A 64 5.97 4.84 -7.50
CA TYR A 64 7.26 5.13 -6.85
C TYR A 64 7.75 3.98 -5.98
N GLY A 65 7.02 2.86 -5.94
CA GLY A 65 7.34 1.75 -5.06
C GLY A 65 7.16 2.09 -3.59
N LYS A 66 6.32 3.04 -3.26
CA LYS A 66 6.11 3.55 -1.89
C LYS A 66 4.72 3.31 -1.37
N ALA A 67 4.01 2.34 -1.94
CA ALA A 67 2.64 2.04 -1.54
C ALA A 67 2.32 0.56 -1.70
N VAL A 68 1.45 0.08 -0.83
CA VAL A 68 0.78 -1.22 -1.01
C VAL A 68 -0.69 -1.05 -0.65
N ASP A 69 -1.52 -1.86 -1.30
CA ASP A 69 -2.91 -2.06 -0.91
C ASP A 69 -2.99 -3.41 -0.21
N VAL A 70 -3.59 -3.42 0.98
CA VAL A 70 -3.69 -4.61 1.82
C VAL A 70 -5.15 -5.00 1.96
N LEU A 71 -5.47 -6.25 1.59
CA LEU A 71 -6.81 -6.80 1.76
C LEU A 71 -7.09 -7.01 3.23
N VAL A 72 -7.98 -6.20 3.80
CA VAL A 72 -8.24 -6.21 5.24
C VAL A 72 -9.56 -5.48 5.51
N SER A 73 -10.28 -5.92 6.55
CA SER A 73 -11.57 -5.32 6.88
C SER A 73 -11.78 -5.26 8.39
N GLY A 74 -12.76 -4.43 8.81
CA GLY A 74 -13.26 -4.39 10.18
C GLY A 74 -12.21 -4.02 11.21
N LYS A 75 -12.24 -4.72 12.34
CA LYS A 75 -11.31 -4.44 13.45
C LYS A 75 -9.86 -4.69 13.07
N THR A 76 -9.61 -5.63 12.16
CA THR A 76 -8.25 -5.90 11.68
C THR A 76 -7.74 -4.74 10.85
N ALA A 77 -8.59 -4.14 10.01
CA ALA A 77 -8.25 -2.92 9.26
C ALA A 77 -7.99 -1.76 10.21
N TYR A 78 -8.81 -1.60 11.24
CA TYR A 78 -8.62 -0.57 12.25
C TYR A 78 -7.24 -0.71 12.90
N ARG A 79 -6.91 -1.93 13.31
CA ARG A 79 -5.61 -2.21 13.95
C ARG A 79 -4.45 -1.94 13.00
N LEU A 80 -4.57 -2.39 11.74
CA LEU A 80 -3.51 -2.16 10.75
C LEU A 80 -3.30 -0.67 10.51
N MET A 81 -4.38 0.10 10.37
CA MET A 81 -4.29 1.54 10.16
C MET A 81 -3.57 2.22 11.33
N LYS A 82 -3.94 1.87 12.56
CA LYS A 82 -3.31 2.42 13.75
C LYS A 82 -1.80 2.14 13.75
N LEU A 83 -1.42 0.89 13.50
CA LEU A 83 -0.01 0.50 13.48
C LEU A 83 0.75 1.16 12.33
N ALA A 84 0.12 1.27 11.16
CA ALA A 84 0.74 1.93 10.01
C ALA A 84 1.09 3.38 10.34
N ILE A 85 0.16 4.10 10.96
CA ILE A 85 0.40 5.48 11.38
C ILE A 85 1.57 5.55 12.37
N GLN A 86 1.62 4.63 13.34
CA GLN A 86 2.70 4.56 14.32
C GLN A 86 4.06 4.26 13.68
N HIS A 87 4.07 3.49 12.58
CA HIS A 87 5.29 3.16 11.85
C HIS A 87 5.70 4.19 10.81
N GLY A 88 5.03 5.35 10.80
CA GLY A 88 5.43 6.44 9.92
C GLY A 88 4.86 6.40 8.52
N PHE A 89 3.81 5.62 8.30
CA PHE A 89 3.08 5.68 7.04
C PHE A 89 2.26 6.96 7.02
N THR A 90 2.39 7.73 5.97
CA THR A 90 1.86 9.09 5.90
C THR A 90 0.59 9.20 5.06
N GLY A 91 0.33 8.25 4.18
CA GLY A 91 -0.88 8.22 3.38
C GLY A 91 -1.72 7.01 3.69
N ILE A 92 -3.01 7.21 3.99
CA ILE A 92 -3.95 6.15 4.30
C ILE A 92 -5.18 6.30 3.41
N GLY A 93 -5.39 5.33 2.54
CA GLY A 93 -6.62 5.24 1.73
C GLY A 93 -7.53 4.15 2.27
N VAL A 94 -8.81 4.46 2.41
CA VAL A 94 -9.75 3.55 3.07
C VAL A 94 -10.83 3.11 2.09
N SER A 95 -10.93 1.80 1.86
CA SER A 95 -12.01 1.20 1.10
C SER A 95 -12.62 0.08 1.94
N GLN A 96 -13.62 0.43 2.77
CA GLN A 96 -14.24 -0.49 3.71
C GLN A 96 -15.73 -0.64 3.42
N ARG A 97 -16.05 -0.84 2.13
CA ARG A 97 -17.44 -0.99 1.66
C ARG A 97 -17.53 -2.16 0.70
N GLY A 98 -18.75 -2.66 0.50
CA GLY A 98 -18.98 -3.82 -0.33
C GLY A 98 -18.65 -5.11 0.38
N SER A 99 -18.37 -6.16 -0.38
CA SER A 99 -18.01 -7.47 0.16
C SER A 99 -16.70 -7.40 0.95
N HIS A 100 -16.60 -8.19 2.02
CA HIS A 100 -15.38 -8.23 2.86
C HIS A 100 -14.13 -8.57 2.06
N ASP A 101 -14.24 -9.44 1.06
CA ASP A 101 -13.09 -9.84 0.23
C ASP A 101 -12.67 -8.78 -0.78
N SER A 102 -13.38 -7.66 -0.85
CA SER A 102 -12.97 -6.52 -1.70
C SER A 102 -12.53 -5.31 -0.89
N ARG A 103 -12.56 -5.38 0.44
CA ARG A 103 -12.18 -4.25 1.30
C ARG A 103 -10.68 -4.21 1.49
N PHE A 104 -10.12 -3.00 1.44
CA PHE A 104 -8.68 -2.85 1.59
C PHE A 104 -8.31 -1.52 2.23
N LEU A 105 -7.04 -1.45 2.64
CA LEU A 105 -6.38 -0.20 3.01
C LEU A 105 -5.21 0.02 2.08
N HIS A 106 -5.10 1.24 1.55
CA HIS A 106 -3.89 1.73 0.92
C HIS A 106 -3.02 2.36 2.00
N ILE A 107 -1.75 2.02 2.04
CA ILE A 107 -0.78 2.66 2.93
C ILE A 107 0.44 3.07 2.12
N ASP A 108 0.94 4.29 2.35
CA ASP A 108 2.10 4.78 1.64
C ASP A 108 3.00 5.63 2.55
N THR A 109 4.21 5.89 2.06
CA THR A 109 5.21 6.67 2.77
C THR A 109 5.66 7.89 1.96
N MET A 110 4.77 8.44 1.13
CA MET A 110 5.12 9.63 0.33
C MET A 110 5.47 10.80 1.24
N ASP A 111 6.46 11.56 0.82
CA ASP A 111 6.75 12.84 1.46
C ASP A 111 5.72 13.88 1.04
N SER A 112 5.45 14.83 1.94
CA SER A 112 4.46 15.86 1.63
C SER A 112 4.92 16.75 0.48
N SER A 113 3.99 16.98 -0.47
CA SER A 113 4.23 17.86 -1.61
C SER A 113 2.89 18.44 -2.06
N ASN A 114 2.93 19.32 -3.06
CA ASN A 114 1.68 19.86 -3.63
C ASN A 114 0.83 18.77 -4.28
N ILE A 115 1.49 17.73 -4.83
CA ILE A 115 0.81 16.62 -5.48
C ILE A 115 0.32 15.61 -4.46
N HIS A 116 1.13 15.38 -3.42
CA HIS A 116 0.82 14.41 -2.36
C HIS A 116 0.90 15.12 -1.00
N PRO A 117 -0.18 15.82 -0.59
CA PRO A 117 -0.17 16.35 0.79
C PRO A 117 -0.12 15.19 1.79
N ARG A 118 0.76 15.31 2.82
CA ARG A 118 0.95 14.26 3.83
C ARG A 118 1.18 14.90 5.20
N PRO A 119 0.70 14.32 6.31
CA PRO A 119 -0.11 13.10 6.35
C PRO A 119 -1.51 13.36 5.79
N TRP A 120 -2.12 12.33 5.23
CA TRP A 120 -3.41 12.48 4.58
C TRP A 120 -4.19 11.18 4.64
N ILE A 121 -5.50 11.29 4.82
CA ILE A 121 -6.40 10.15 4.74
C ILE A 121 -7.50 10.45 3.71
N TRP A 122 -7.88 9.44 2.95
CA TRP A 122 -8.97 9.58 1.98
C TRP A 122 -9.78 8.29 1.91
N SER A 123 -10.97 8.40 1.34
CA SER A 123 -11.81 7.25 1.07
C SER A 123 -11.98 7.04 -0.42
N TYR A 124 -12.18 5.80 -0.81
CA TYR A 124 -12.50 5.43 -2.18
C TYR A 124 -14.01 5.38 -2.36
N LYS A 125 -14.47 5.67 -3.58
CA LYS A 125 -15.90 5.62 -3.92
C LYS A 125 -16.38 4.20 -4.12
#